data_3f67a4d13c5ced77e64a959e2e19ee25
#
_entry.id   3f67a4d13c5ced77e64a959e2e19ee25
#
_cell.length_a   1.000
_cell.length_b   1.000
_cell.length_c   1.000
_cell.angle_alpha   90.00
_cell.angle_beta   90.00
_cell.angle_gamma   90.00
#
_symmetry.space_group_name_H-M   'P 1'
#
loop_
_entity.id
_entity.type
_entity.pdbx_description
1 polymer ?
#
loop_
_entity_poly.entity_id
_entity_poly.type
_entity_poly.pdbx_seq_one_letter_code
_entity_poly.pdbx_strand_id
1 'polypeptide(L)'
;KEKEITEFIKNIKEKYKLEKKSKFLCYNTNKKYYFNVDILNNCLQKIFNPDEKDNDKIYQKNFKNKDKAIRNKNDYSDGKMRANGEEAEIDSINDSYHLVRFKYINDNEEESMDKKTFYEEFDLNYACTFHKSQGDGWDDIIIFISPNTTFIKKNAIYTAMSRAKKRCIFISTKEDLKKCQLSAEPIISTFLEH
;
A
#
# COMPACT_ATOMS: atom_id res chain seq x y z
N LYS A 1 7.23 -7.25 16.15
CA LYS A 1 6.57 -7.53 14.87
C LYS A 1 6.74 -6.39 13.87
N GLU A 2 6.21 -5.17 14.13
CA GLU A 2 6.30 -4.05 13.17
C GLU A 2 7.76 -3.63 12.90
N LYS A 3 8.60 -3.53 13.93
CA LYS A 3 10.04 -3.24 13.80
C LYS A 3 10.76 -4.28 12.92
N GLU A 4 10.48 -5.55 13.12
CA GLU A 4 11.06 -6.65 12.33
C GLU A 4 10.64 -6.56 10.86
N ILE A 5 9.34 -6.32 10.61
CA ILE A 5 8.82 -6.14 9.24
C ILE A 5 9.47 -4.91 8.58
N THR A 6 9.61 -3.81 9.31
CA THR A 6 10.25 -2.59 8.78
C THR A 6 11.70 -2.87 8.38
N GLU A 7 12.48 -3.55 9.23
CA GLU A 7 13.87 -3.88 8.94
C GLU A 7 13.97 -4.84 7.74
N PHE A 8 13.11 -5.84 7.70
CA PHE A 8 13.04 -6.76 6.57
C PHE A 8 12.72 -6.03 5.25
N ILE A 9 11.74 -5.12 5.24
CA ILE A 9 11.39 -4.35 4.04
C ILE A 9 12.54 -3.43 3.63
N LYS A 10 13.30 -2.84 4.56
CA LYS A 10 14.51 -2.06 4.25
C LYS A 10 15.54 -2.92 3.49
N ASN A 11 15.82 -4.11 3.98
CA ASN A 11 16.76 -5.03 3.34
C ASN A 11 16.30 -5.41 1.92
N ILE A 12 15.00 -5.66 1.73
CA ILE A 12 14.42 -5.92 0.40
C ILE A 12 14.53 -4.69 -0.49
N LYS A 13 14.22 -3.50 0.03
CA LYS A 13 14.33 -2.24 -0.71
C LYS A 13 15.74 -2.04 -1.24
N GLU A 14 16.75 -2.24 -0.41
CA GLU A 14 18.16 -2.11 -0.80
C GLU A 14 18.57 -3.19 -1.82
N LYS A 15 18.28 -4.46 -1.54
CA LYS A 15 18.60 -5.60 -2.40
C LYS A 15 18.03 -5.46 -3.81
N TYR A 16 16.79 -5.04 -3.90
CA TYR A 16 16.07 -4.94 -5.18
C TYR A 16 15.97 -3.50 -5.72
N LYS A 17 16.59 -2.52 -5.05
CA LYS A 17 16.57 -1.09 -5.41
C LYS A 17 15.13 -0.57 -5.62
N LEU A 18 14.26 -0.87 -4.64
CA LEU A 18 12.86 -0.47 -4.71
C LEU A 18 12.71 1.02 -4.42
N GLU A 19 11.82 1.67 -5.14
CA GLU A 19 11.55 3.09 -5.04
C GLU A 19 10.13 3.36 -4.48
N LYS A 20 9.85 4.61 -4.11
CA LYS A 20 8.52 5.03 -3.64
C LYS A 20 7.41 4.71 -4.67
N LYS A 21 7.74 4.66 -5.97
CA LYS A 21 6.81 4.31 -7.04
C LYS A 21 6.53 2.81 -7.18
N SER A 22 7.35 1.93 -6.56
CA SER A 22 7.08 0.49 -6.52
C SER A 22 5.76 0.25 -5.78
N LYS A 23 4.99 -0.75 -6.24
CA LYS A 23 3.69 -1.08 -5.63
C LYS A 23 3.80 -2.31 -4.73
N PHE A 24 3.31 -2.16 -3.52
CA PHE A 24 3.28 -3.24 -2.53
C PHE A 24 1.85 -3.76 -2.41
N LEU A 25 1.68 -5.04 -2.62
CA LEU A 25 0.38 -5.70 -2.59
C LEU A 25 0.30 -6.69 -1.44
N CYS A 26 -0.83 -6.74 -0.77
CA CYS A 26 -1.10 -7.69 0.30
C CYS A 26 -2.40 -8.45 0.06
N TYR A 27 -2.37 -9.76 0.26
CA TYR A 27 -3.58 -10.57 0.15
C TYR A 27 -4.54 -10.33 1.32
N ASN A 28 -3.99 -10.13 2.52
CA ASN A 28 -4.76 -10.06 3.76
C ASN A 28 -5.00 -8.63 4.24
N THR A 29 -6.24 -8.34 4.62
CA THR A 29 -6.62 -7.09 5.30
C THR A 29 -6.74 -7.26 6.81
N ASN A 30 -7.05 -8.48 7.30
CA ASN A 30 -7.30 -8.74 8.71
C ASN A 30 -6.01 -8.64 9.53
N LYS A 31 -6.07 -7.88 10.63
CA LYS A 31 -4.96 -7.60 11.57
C LYS A 31 -4.36 -8.85 12.25
N LYS A 32 -5.06 -9.98 12.25
CA LYS A 32 -4.54 -11.27 12.78
C LYS A 32 -3.36 -11.82 11.98
N TYR A 33 -3.30 -11.51 10.69
CA TYR A 33 -2.22 -12.00 9.82
C TYR A 33 -0.91 -11.26 10.06
N TYR A 34 0.20 -11.94 9.75
CA TYR A 34 1.54 -11.38 9.93
C TYR A 34 1.76 -10.18 9.01
N PHE A 35 1.49 -10.33 7.73
CA PHE A 35 1.40 -9.23 6.78
C PHE A 35 -0.06 -8.87 6.56
N ASN A 36 -0.42 -7.63 6.77
CA ASN A 36 -1.71 -7.04 6.41
C ASN A 36 -1.50 -5.61 5.93
N VAL A 37 -2.49 -5.05 5.26
CA VAL A 37 -2.38 -3.74 4.61
C VAL A 37 -1.99 -2.64 5.59
N ASP A 38 -2.56 -2.61 6.79
CA ASP A 38 -2.29 -1.55 7.78
C ASP A 38 -0.84 -1.58 8.25
N ILE A 39 -0.35 -2.77 8.64
CA ILE A 39 1.06 -2.94 9.08
C ILE A 39 2.01 -2.58 7.95
N LEU A 40 1.75 -3.03 6.71
CA LEU A 40 2.60 -2.71 5.57
C LEU A 40 2.62 -1.21 5.28
N ASN A 41 1.48 -0.53 5.31
CA ASN A 41 1.42 0.90 5.12
C ASN A 41 2.23 1.66 6.16
N ASN A 42 2.10 1.30 7.45
CA ASN A 42 2.88 1.91 8.53
C ASN A 42 4.40 1.69 8.38
N CYS A 43 4.81 0.47 8.00
CA CYS A 43 6.21 0.16 7.78
C CYS A 43 6.77 0.92 6.57
N LEU A 44 6.03 0.95 5.46
CA LEU A 44 6.44 1.59 4.22
C LEU A 44 6.48 3.11 4.34
N GLN A 45 5.53 3.71 5.07
CA GLN A 45 5.57 5.13 5.40
C GLN A 45 6.87 5.49 6.12
N LYS A 46 7.24 4.73 7.16
CA LYS A 46 8.51 4.95 7.88
C LYS A 46 9.76 4.80 7.01
N ILE A 47 9.69 4.00 5.94
CA ILE A 47 10.81 3.75 5.03
C ILE A 47 10.90 4.81 3.92
N PHE A 48 9.75 5.22 3.36
CA PHE A 48 9.71 6.11 2.20
C PHE A 48 9.41 7.57 2.55
N ASN A 49 8.93 7.82 3.77
CA ASN A 49 8.62 9.15 4.30
C ASN A 49 8.99 9.24 5.79
N PRO A 50 10.29 9.11 6.15
CA PRO A 50 10.74 8.97 7.54
C PRO A 50 10.68 10.28 8.34
N ASP A 51 10.89 11.44 7.70
CA ASP A 51 11.33 12.68 8.37
C ASP A 51 10.20 13.61 8.81
N GLU A 52 8.96 13.27 8.45
CA GLU A 52 7.81 14.11 8.83
C GLU A 52 7.33 13.77 10.25
N LYS A 53 7.08 14.80 11.05
CA LYS A 53 6.56 14.65 12.40
C LYS A 53 5.18 13.99 12.37
N ASP A 54 4.94 13.12 13.34
CA ASP A 54 3.61 12.56 13.62
C ASP A 54 2.67 13.72 14.03
N ASN A 55 1.87 14.19 13.10
CA ASN A 55 1.09 15.40 13.28
C ASN A 55 -0.21 15.19 14.03
N ASP A 56 -0.69 13.94 14.23
CA ASP A 56 -1.93 13.75 14.98
C ASP A 56 -2.11 12.38 15.64
N LYS A 57 -2.28 12.43 16.97
CA LYS A 57 -2.78 11.29 17.74
C LYS A 57 -4.32 11.24 17.82
N ILE A 58 -5.03 12.22 17.28
CA ILE A 58 -6.49 12.35 17.39
C ILE A 58 -7.19 11.40 16.44
N TYR A 59 -6.64 11.19 15.25
CA TYR A 59 -7.17 10.26 14.27
C TYR A 59 -6.36 8.98 14.29
N GLN A 60 -7.01 7.82 14.19
CA GLN A 60 -6.35 6.51 14.17
C GLN A 60 -5.41 6.31 12.94
N LYS A 61 -5.45 7.22 11.97
CA LYS A 61 -4.62 7.27 10.78
C LYS A 61 -3.57 8.38 10.93
N ASN A 62 -2.32 8.07 10.68
CA ASN A 62 -1.21 9.01 10.81
C ASN A 62 -0.71 9.43 9.44
N PHE A 63 -1.38 10.42 8.84
CA PHE A 63 -0.93 11.00 7.58
C PHE A 63 0.16 12.05 7.80
N LYS A 64 1.08 12.13 6.86
CA LYS A 64 2.17 13.11 6.79
C LYS A 64 2.17 13.80 5.43
N ASN A 65 2.80 14.96 5.34
CA ASN A 65 3.05 15.59 4.04
C ASN A 65 3.79 14.61 3.14
N LYS A 66 3.49 14.64 1.84
CA LYS A 66 4.03 13.74 0.80
C LYS A 66 3.69 12.26 0.96
N ASP A 67 2.73 11.91 1.82
CA ASP A 67 2.22 10.56 1.87
C ASP A 67 1.39 10.22 0.63
N LYS A 68 1.44 8.95 0.26
CA LYS A 68 0.49 8.39 -0.71
C LYS A 68 -0.81 8.06 0.00
N ALA A 69 -1.91 8.50 -0.59
CA ALA A 69 -3.26 8.24 -0.11
C ALA A 69 -4.13 7.61 -1.20
N ILE A 70 -5.18 6.94 -0.80
CA ILE A 70 -6.20 6.37 -1.70
C ILE A 70 -7.57 6.70 -1.17
N ARG A 71 -8.47 7.16 -2.04
CA ARG A 71 -9.85 7.48 -1.69
C ARG A 71 -10.65 6.20 -1.48
N ASN A 72 -11.48 6.17 -0.44
CA ASN A 72 -12.30 5.01 -0.07
C ASN A 72 -13.79 5.19 -0.34
N LYS A 73 -14.20 6.36 -0.76
CA LYS A 73 -15.60 6.69 -1.05
C LYS A 73 -15.72 7.34 -2.42
N ASN A 74 -16.83 7.08 -3.08
CA ASN A 74 -17.22 7.87 -4.25
C ASN A 74 -17.71 9.25 -3.78
N ASP A 75 -17.39 10.28 -4.53
CA ASP A 75 -17.89 11.61 -4.33
C ASP A 75 -18.52 12.10 -5.64
N TYR A 76 -19.75 12.56 -5.54
CA TYR A 76 -20.55 13.06 -6.66
C TYR A 76 -20.90 14.54 -6.48
N SER A 77 -20.23 15.24 -5.54
CA SER A 77 -20.44 16.65 -5.28
C SER A 77 -19.83 17.53 -6.36
N ASP A 78 -20.34 18.73 -6.48
CA ASP A 78 -19.81 19.82 -7.33
C ASP A 78 -19.62 19.51 -8.82
N GLY A 79 -20.39 18.53 -9.36
CA GLY A 79 -20.33 18.18 -10.79
C GLY A 79 -19.07 17.42 -11.21
N LYS A 80 -18.20 17.08 -10.27
CA LYS A 80 -17.05 16.19 -10.47
C LYS A 80 -17.33 14.85 -9.83
N MET A 81 -17.03 13.79 -10.56
CA MET A 81 -17.13 12.44 -10.04
C MET A 81 -15.74 11.97 -9.60
N ARG A 82 -15.55 11.76 -8.31
CA ARG A 82 -14.35 11.13 -7.74
C ARG A 82 -14.68 9.71 -7.32
N ALA A 83 -13.94 8.78 -7.87
CA ALA A 83 -14.21 7.36 -7.64
C ALA A 83 -13.46 6.82 -6.42
N ASN A 84 -14.05 5.82 -5.77
CA ASN A 84 -13.32 4.98 -4.83
C ASN A 84 -12.16 4.30 -5.54
N GLY A 85 -10.97 4.36 -4.95
CA GLY A 85 -9.74 3.81 -5.51
C GLY A 85 -8.82 4.84 -6.17
N GLU A 86 -9.23 6.09 -6.33
CA GLU A 86 -8.34 7.13 -6.85
C GLU A 86 -7.16 7.39 -5.91
N GLU A 87 -5.97 7.38 -6.50
CA GLU A 87 -4.72 7.61 -5.78
C GLU A 87 -4.38 9.11 -5.71
N ALA A 88 -3.88 9.55 -4.56
CA ALA A 88 -3.46 10.92 -4.33
C ALA A 88 -2.12 10.99 -3.59
N GLU A 89 -1.43 12.11 -3.69
CA GLU A 89 -0.28 12.46 -2.86
C GLU A 89 -0.62 13.71 -2.04
N ILE A 90 -0.36 13.65 -0.72
CA ILE A 90 -0.59 14.77 0.18
C ILE A 90 0.51 15.80 -0.06
N ASP A 91 0.12 17.01 -0.42
CA ASP A 91 1.04 18.15 -0.52
C ASP A 91 1.36 18.73 0.86
N SER A 92 0.32 19.09 1.61
CA SER A 92 0.49 19.69 2.93
C SER A 92 -0.70 19.44 3.87
N ILE A 93 -0.40 19.30 5.15
CA ILE A 93 -1.39 19.24 6.24
C ILE A 93 -1.22 20.50 7.08
N ASN A 94 -2.28 21.30 7.16
CA ASN A 94 -2.30 22.53 7.94
C ASN A 94 -3.21 22.37 9.16
N ASP A 95 -2.61 22.25 10.34
CA ASP A 95 -3.33 22.05 11.61
C ASP A 95 -4.10 23.30 12.06
N SER A 96 -3.57 24.49 11.80
CA SER A 96 -4.21 25.75 12.19
C SER A 96 -5.50 26.02 11.42
N TYR A 97 -5.57 25.61 10.17
CA TYR A 97 -6.75 25.76 9.33
C TYR A 97 -7.57 24.48 9.18
N HIS A 98 -7.15 23.38 9.81
CA HIS A 98 -7.77 22.05 9.69
C HIS A 98 -7.95 21.62 8.23
N LEU A 99 -6.95 21.88 7.37
CA LEU A 99 -7.00 21.59 5.95
C LEU A 99 -5.91 20.63 5.53
N VAL A 100 -6.25 19.73 4.61
CA VAL A 100 -5.32 18.88 3.87
C VAL A 100 -5.36 19.28 2.40
N ARG A 101 -4.20 19.64 1.85
CA ARG A 101 -4.01 19.83 0.40
C ARG A 101 -3.38 18.58 -0.17
N PHE A 102 -3.90 18.13 -1.28
CA PHE A 102 -3.46 16.92 -1.95
C PHE A 102 -3.67 17.02 -3.45
N LYS A 103 -2.98 16.15 -4.19
CA LYS A 103 -3.03 16.09 -5.63
C LYS A 103 -3.36 14.68 -6.07
N TYR A 104 -4.36 14.53 -6.94
CA TYR A 104 -4.66 13.24 -7.56
C TYR A 104 -3.59 12.85 -8.57
N ILE A 105 -3.22 11.57 -8.60
CA ILE A 105 -2.12 11.07 -9.44
C ILE A 105 -2.55 10.97 -10.91
N ASN A 106 -3.83 10.63 -11.17
CA ASN A 106 -4.31 10.35 -12.52
C ASN A 106 -4.42 11.59 -13.42
N ASP A 107 -4.94 12.69 -12.89
CA ASP A 107 -5.23 13.92 -13.64
C ASP A 107 -4.38 15.13 -13.21
N ASN A 108 -3.56 14.95 -12.17
CA ASN A 108 -2.79 16.00 -11.52
C ASN A 108 -3.64 17.15 -10.94
N GLU A 109 -4.92 16.90 -10.68
CA GLU A 109 -5.79 17.90 -10.09
C GLU A 109 -5.48 18.09 -8.60
N GLU A 110 -5.34 19.36 -8.19
CA GLU A 110 -5.09 19.73 -6.79
C GLU A 110 -6.42 20.04 -6.12
N GLU A 111 -6.60 19.47 -4.94
CA GLU A 111 -7.77 19.70 -4.11
C GLU A 111 -7.36 20.00 -2.66
N SER A 112 -8.27 20.63 -1.93
CA SER A 112 -8.14 20.82 -0.49
C SER A 112 -9.44 20.40 0.19
N MET A 113 -9.30 19.75 1.33
CA MET A 113 -10.41 19.19 2.07
C MET A 113 -10.22 19.42 3.57
N ASP A 114 -11.32 19.54 4.29
CA ASP A 114 -11.28 19.53 5.75
C ASP A 114 -10.58 18.27 6.26
N LYS A 115 -9.71 18.46 7.24
CA LYS A 115 -8.84 17.42 7.77
C LYS A 115 -9.63 16.20 8.28
N LYS A 116 -10.73 16.41 8.97
CA LYS A 116 -11.57 15.32 9.48
C LYS A 116 -12.15 14.51 8.33
N THR A 117 -12.71 15.18 7.33
CA THR A 117 -13.29 14.56 6.14
C THR A 117 -12.22 13.77 5.37
N PHE A 118 -11.02 14.35 5.19
CA PHE A 118 -9.92 13.64 4.54
C PHE A 118 -9.54 12.35 5.28
N TYR A 119 -9.42 12.40 6.60
CA TYR A 119 -9.07 11.22 7.41
C TYR A 119 -10.18 10.16 7.44
N GLU A 120 -11.42 10.53 7.20
CA GLU A 120 -12.55 9.59 7.07
C GLU A 120 -12.61 8.94 5.67
N GLU A 121 -12.20 9.66 4.63
CA GLU A 121 -12.37 9.25 3.23
C GLU A 121 -11.12 8.66 2.58
N PHE A 122 -9.94 8.88 3.16
CA PHE A 122 -8.69 8.39 2.59
C PHE A 122 -7.97 7.40 3.52
N ASP A 123 -7.21 6.50 2.93
CA ASP A 123 -6.25 5.61 3.60
C ASP A 123 -4.84 5.82 3.03
N LEU A 124 -3.80 5.42 3.78
CA LEU A 124 -2.44 5.33 3.27
C LEU A 124 -2.39 4.32 2.10
N ASN A 125 -1.62 4.64 1.06
CA ASN A 125 -1.51 3.84 -0.17
C ASN A 125 -0.09 3.49 -0.58
N TYR A 126 0.78 3.20 0.35
CA TYR A 126 2.06 2.55 0.05
C TYR A 126 1.84 1.08 -0.30
N ALA A 127 0.93 0.43 0.41
CA ALA A 127 0.45 -0.91 0.12
C ALA A 127 -1.07 -0.95 -0.03
N CYS A 128 -1.58 -1.81 -0.92
CA CYS A 128 -3.01 -2.04 -1.07
C CYS A 128 -3.33 -3.53 -1.23
N THR A 129 -4.62 -3.87 -1.25
CA THR A 129 -5.05 -5.23 -1.53
C THR A 129 -4.98 -5.55 -3.03
N PHE A 130 -4.95 -6.85 -3.36
CA PHE A 130 -5.03 -7.31 -4.76
C PHE A 130 -6.26 -6.76 -5.49
N HIS A 131 -7.41 -6.65 -4.80
CA HIS A 131 -8.63 -6.12 -5.41
C HIS A 131 -8.51 -4.63 -5.75
N LYS A 132 -7.91 -3.83 -4.84
CA LYS A 132 -7.70 -2.40 -5.08
C LYS A 132 -6.64 -2.10 -6.15
N SER A 133 -5.84 -3.08 -6.56
CA SER A 133 -4.84 -2.93 -7.63
C SER A 133 -5.38 -3.22 -9.03
N GLN A 134 -6.67 -3.51 -9.18
CA GLN A 134 -7.26 -3.81 -10.48
C GLN A 134 -7.37 -2.54 -11.33
N GLY A 135 -6.98 -2.67 -12.61
CA GLY A 135 -7.01 -1.57 -13.58
C GLY A 135 -5.64 -0.95 -13.85
N ASP A 136 -4.76 -0.88 -12.86
CA ASP A 136 -3.45 -0.24 -12.96
C ASP A 136 -2.31 -1.22 -13.21
N GLY A 137 -1.13 -0.70 -13.55
CA GLY A 137 0.08 -1.49 -13.73
C GLY A 137 1.33 -0.69 -13.34
N TRP A 138 2.28 -1.39 -12.67
CA TRP A 138 3.51 -0.79 -12.16
C TRP A 138 4.74 -1.54 -12.65
N ASP A 139 5.87 -0.85 -12.71
CA ASP A 139 7.14 -1.47 -13.11
C ASP A 139 7.52 -2.59 -12.14
N ASP A 140 7.49 -2.30 -10.86
CA ASP A 140 7.82 -3.23 -9.78
C ASP A 140 6.62 -3.48 -8.88
N ILE A 141 6.29 -4.75 -8.68
CA ILE A 141 5.27 -5.19 -7.74
C ILE A 141 5.89 -6.14 -6.73
N ILE A 142 5.62 -5.88 -5.45
CA ILE A 142 6.03 -6.72 -4.34
C ILE A 142 4.77 -7.29 -3.68
N ILE A 143 4.62 -8.61 -3.69
CA ILE A 143 3.44 -9.32 -3.21
C ILE A 143 3.76 -9.96 -1.86
N PHE A 144 3.05 -9.53 -0.82
CA PHE A 144 3.15 -10.10 0.53
C PHE A 144 2.03 -11.09 0.79
N ILE A 145 2.40 -12.31 1.13
CA ILE A 145 1.50 -13.38 1.54
C ILE A 145 1.89 -13.78 2.96
N SER A 146 0.98 -13.62 3.91
CA SER A 146 1.22 -14.01 5.30
C SER A 146 1.39 -15.50 5.45
N PRO A 147 2.27 -15.97 6.35
CA PRO A 147 2.34 -17.37 6.73
C PRO A 147 0.97 -17.90 7.16
N ASN A 148 0.71 -19.16 6.83
CA ASN A 148 -0.53 -19.87 7.16
C ASN A 148 -1.80 -19.19 6.61
N THR A 149 -1.67 -18.43 5.51
CA THR A 149 -2.84 -17.93 4.79
C THR A 149 -3.60 -19.10 4.19
N THR A 150 -4.84 -19.30 4.64
CA THR A 150 -5.74 -20.32 4.09
C THR A 150 -6.45 -19.78 2.86
N PHE A 151 -6.60 -20.64 1.83
CA PHE A 151 -7.39 -20.36 0.63
C PHE A 151 -6.99 -19.13 -0.19
N ILE A 152 -5.72 -19.06 -0.59
CA ILE A 152 -5.32 -18.06 -1.57
C ILE A 152 -5.87 -18.49 -2.94
N LYS A 153 -6.77 -17.68 -3.48
CA LYS A 153 -7.34 -17.93 -4.80
C LYS A 153 -6.28 -17.73 -5.89
N LYS A 154 -6.04 -18.75 -6.71
CA LYS A 154 -5.10 -18.69 -7.85
C LYS A 154 -5.33 -17.46 -8.74
N ASN A 155 -6.60 -17.16 -9.03
CA ASN A 155 -6.97 -16.00 -9.85
C ASN A 155 -6.56 -14.66 -9.21
N ALA A 156 -6.60 -14.54 -7.87
CA ALA A 156 -6.20 -13.31 -7.20
C ALA A 156 -4.68 -13.06 -7.32
N ILE A 157 -3.88 -14.13 -7.20
CA ILE A 157 -2.43 -14.04 -7.41
C ILE A 157 -2.11 -13.73 -8.87
N TYR A 158 -2.74 -14.41 -9.82
CA TYR A 158 -2.57 -14.13 -11.24
C TYR A 158 -2.92 -12.68 -11.57
N THR A 159 -4.03 -12.17 -11.03
CA THR A 159 -4.41 -10.77 -11.18
C THR A 159 -3.34 -9.82 -10.64
N ALA A 160 -2.80 -10.09 -9.45
CA ALA A 160 -1.74 -9.28 -8.87
C ALA A 160 -0.45 -9.32 -9.70
N MET A 161 -0.03 -10.51 -10.16
CA MET A 161 1.15 -10.69 -11.00
C MET A 161 1.03 -9.97 -12.34
N SER A 162 -0.14 -10.04 -12.98
CA SER A 162 -0.39 -9.44 -14.29
C SER A 162 -0.30 -7.91 -14.29
N ARG A 163 -0.22 -7.28 -13.12
CA ARG A 163 0.00 -5.83 -12.95
C ARG A 163 1.48 -5.43 -13.03
N ALA A 164 2.41 -6.38 -12.94
CA ALA A 164 3.83 -6.09 -13.04
C ALA A 164 4.24 -5.91 -14.52
N LYS A 165 4.78 -4.72 -14.84
CA LYS A 165 5.31 -4.42 -16.18
C LYS A 165 6.73 -4.94 -16.37
N LYS A 166 7.56 -4.94 -15.32
CA LYS A 166 8.95 -5.35 -15.37
C LYS A 166 9.29 -6.47 -14.39
N ARG A 167 8.87 -6.32 -13.11
CA ARG A 167 9.34 -7.20 -12.04
C ARG A 167 8.26 -7.48 -11.03
N CYS A 168 8.11 -8.76 -10.66
CA CYS A 168 7.22 -9.21 -9.59
C CYS A 168 8.04 -9.98 -8.55
N ILE A 169 7.97 -9.56 -7.29
CA ILE A 169 8.68 -10.15 -6.16
C ILE A 169 7.66 -10.70 -5.18
N PHE A 170 7.79 -11.99 -4.83
CA PHE A 170 6.96 -12.63 -3.82
C PHE A 170 7.68 -12.69 -2.47
N ILE A 171 6.98 -12.30 -1.42
CA ILE A 171 7.37 -12.43 -0.03
C ILE A 171 6.40 -13.39 0.63
N SER A 172 6.84 -14.63 0.84
CA SER A 172 6.03 -15.71 1.36
C SER A 172 6.90 -16.87 1.84
N THR A 173 6.31 -17.86 2.51
CA THR A 173 6.97 -19.15 2.73
C THR A 173 6.90 -20.02 1.46
N LYS A 174 7.86 -20.94 1.30
CA LYS A 174 7.83 -21.92 0.21
C LYS A 174 6.56 -22.79 0.23
N GLU A 175 6.09 -23.11 1.44
CA GLU A 175 4.88 -23.92 1.63
C GLU A 175 3.61 -23.18 1.19
N ASP A 176 3.48 -21.91 1.55
CA ASP A 176 2.32 -21.10 1.17
C ASP A 176 2.30 -20.85 -0.34
N LEU A 177 3.46 -20.65 -0.98
CA LEU A 177 3.55 -20.55 -2.43
C LEU A 177 3.17 -21.85 -3.15
N LYS A 178 3.59 -23.02 -2.63
CA LYS A 178 3.15 -24.31 -3.18
C LYS A 178 1.64 -24.49 -3.08
N LYS A 179 1.02 -24.08 -1.98
CA LYS A 179 -0.44 -24.08 -1.82
C LYS A 179 -1.14 -23.20 -2.88
N CYS A 180 -0.48 -22.15 -3.34
CA CYS A 180 -1.00 -21.28 -4.39
C CYS A 180 -0.96 -21.91 -5.79
N GLN A 181 -0.35 -23.08 -5.96
CA GLN A 181 -0.20 -23.79 -7.25
C GLN A 181 0.37 -22.89 -8.37
N LEU A 182 1.37 -22.10 -8.04
CA LEU A 182 2.05 -21.25 -9.02
C LEU A 182 2.93 -22.12 -9.92
N SER A 183 2.73 -22.02 -11.25
CA SER A 183 3.50 -22.76 -12.25
C SER A 183 4.76 -22.03 -12.72
N ALA A 184 4.97 -20.78 -12.32
CA ALA A 184 6.16 -20.01 -12.66
C ALA A 184 7.16 -20.01 -11.50
N GLU A 185 8.46 -20.05 -11.79
CA GLU A 185 9.50 -19.85 -10.80
C GLU A 185 9.54 -18.36 -10.40
N PRO A 186 8.97 -17.98 -9.25
CA PRO A 186 9.03 -16.60 -8.77
C PRO A 186 10.43 -16.31 -8.21
N ILE A 187 10.84 -15.05 -8.26
CA ILE A 187 11.97 -14.59 -7.44
C ILE A 187 11.49 -14.59 -5.98
N ILE A 188 11.88 -15.62 -5.25
CA ILE A 188 11.45 -15.81 -3.86
C ILE A 188 12.50 -15.23 -2.93
N SER A 189 12.09 -14.31 -2.05
CA SER A 189 12.83 -13.97 -0.84
C SER A 189 12.04 -14.49 0.36
N THR A 190 12.59 -15.46 1.07
CA THR A 190 11.94 -16.06 2.24
C THR A 190 12.35 -15.33 3.50
N PHE A 191 11.37 -14.84 4.23
CA PHE A 191 11.56 -14.13 5.50
C PHE A 191 11.71 -15.09 6.71
N LEU A 192 11.28 -16.34 6.59
CA LEU A 192 11.04 -17.25 7.70
C LEU A 192 11.92 -18.52 7.69
N GLU A 193 13.11 -18.46 7.11
CA GLU A 193 14.08 -19.56 7.16
C GLU A 193 15.18 -19.36 8.22
N HIS A 194 14.90 -18.62 9.31
CA HIS A 194 15.80 -18.51 10.46
C HIS A 194 15.10 -18.80 11.77
#